data_0363c7b496a76c602549e24815e18db0
#
_entry.id   0363c7b496a76c602549e24815e18db0
#
_cell.length_a   1.000
_cell.length_b   1.000
_cell.length_c   1.000
_cell.angle_alpha   90.00
_cell.angle_beta   90.00
_cell.angle_gamma   90.00
#
_symmetry.space_group_name_H-M   'P 1'
#
loop_
_entity.id
_entity.type
_entity.pdbx_description
1 polymer ?
#
loop_
_entity_poly.entity_id
_entity_poly.type
_entity_poly.pdbx_seq_one_letter_code
_entity_poly.pdbx_strand_id
1 'polypeptide(L)'
;MNDGSSPDIAINAVADWYDSQEIMPGLNWNQVAPQPGTSQHVADRGGSNDEMHIVVIDVTGGVTGTPNTVLEKFLYVSKASDGKSSEGSLVYYPEVILNTSNYIYWCSHDNELIWDVGSNALESNSNFGGNSTTAFDVLGEKEYVLSGGVDDFTLTQGEIISGYDFFADPETVMVDYLIMGGGGATETESKAKANKLISIAGNRKDCVAFISPDKGNVVGVSDSSTQTTNIVDFFSTFASTSYAVFDSGWKYLYDRFADKYRWIP
;
A
#
# COMPACT_ATOMS: atom_id res chain seq x y z
N MET A 1 -0.59 -38.98 -29.91
CA MET A 1 -1.05 -39.12 -28.53
C MET A 1 0.10 -38.73 -27.64
N ASN A 2 -0.06 -37.67 -26.93
CA ASN A 2 0.93 -37.22 -25.94
C ASN A 2 0.77 -38.10 -24.72
N ASP A 3 1.73 -38.93 -24.40
CA ASP A 3 1.67 -39.86 -23.25
C ASP A 3 1.96 -39.21 -21.90
N GLY A 4 2.11 -37.91 -21.89
CA GLY A 4 2.27 -37.14 -20.63
C GLY A 4 3.58 -37.39 -19.87
N SER A 5 4.52 -38.14 -20.45
CA SER A 5 5.72 -38.60 -19.75
C SER A 5 7.04 -38.09 -20.31
N SER A 6 7.05 -37.28 -21.36
CA SER A 6 8.29 -36.79 -21.94
C SER A 6 8.56 -35.33 -21.52
N PRO A 7 9.55 -35.08 -20.65
CA PRO A 7 10.00 -33.71 -20.33
C PRO A 7 10.51 -32.95 -21.55
N ASP A 8 11.00 -33.66 -22.58
CA ASP A 8 11.56 -33.02 -23.75
C ASP A 8 10.51 -32.34 -24.66
N ILE A 9 9.27 -32.81 -24.63
CA ILE A 9 8.15 -32.17 -25.34
C ILE A 9 7.76 -30.87 -24.65
N ALA A 10 7.84 -30.82 -23.35
CA ALA A 10 7.56 -29.62 -22.58
C ALA A 10 8.61 -28.51 -22.83
N ILE A 11 9.89 -28.88 -23.01
CA ILE A 11 10.99 -27.94 -23.28
C ILE A 11 10.88 -27.34 -24.68
N ASN A 12 10.49 -28.12 -25.69
CA ASN A 12 10.26 -27.62 -27.02
C ASN A 12 8.97 -26.80 -27.16
N ALA A 13 7.97 -27.07 -26.32
CA ALA A 13 6.77 -26.26 -26.25
C ALA A 13 7.02 -24.91 -25.57
N VAL A 14 8.07 -24.77 -24.77
CA VAL A 14 8.40 -23.52 -24.08
C VAL A 14 8.80 -22.39 -25.04
N ALA A 15 9.41 -22.69 -26.17
CA ALA A 15 9.74 -21.66 -27.16
C ALA A 15 8.50 -21.11 -27.88
N ASP A 16 7.53 -21.98 -28.18
CA ASP A 16 6.25 -21.58 -28.78
C ASP A 16 5.21 -21.17 -27.74
N TRP A 17 5.49 -21.48 -26.47
CA TRP A 17 4.57 -21.23 -25.37
C TRP A 17 4.23 -19.75 -25.21
N TYR A 18 5.24 -18.89 -25.16
CA TYR A 18 5.05 -17.46 -24.93
C TYR A 18 4.20 -16.79 -26.02
N ASP A 19 4.40 -17.18 -27.26
CA ASP A 19 3.67 -16.61 -28.40
C ASP A 19 2.20 -17.04 -28.44
N SER A 20 1.90 -18.23 -27.95
CA SER A 20 0.55 -18.81 -27.94
C SER A 20 -0.18 -18.69 -26.60
N GLN A 21 0.50 -18.31 -25.55
CA GLN A 21 -0.08 -18.23 -24.22
C GLN A 21 -1.05 -17.05 -24.11
N GLU A 22 -2.30 -17.36 -23.78
CA GLU A 22 -3.36 -16.39 -23.60
C GLU A 22 -3.37 -15.88 -22.15
N ILE A 23 -3.27 -14.57 -21.96
CA ILE A 23 -3.37 -13.91 -20.67
C ILE A 23 -4.84 -13.80 -20.23
N MET A 24 -5.69 -13.49 -21.18
CA MET A 24 -7.14 -13.41 -21.05
C MET A 24 -7.77 -13.60 -22.42
N PRO A 25 -9.09 -13.89 -22.53
CA PRO A 25 -9.75 -14.11 -23.82
C PRO A 25 -9.42 -13.03 -24.86
N GLY A 26 -8.70 -13.42 -25.89
CA GLY A 26 -8.30 -12.56 -27.02
C GLY A 26 -7.03 -11.73 -26.80
N LEU A 27 -6.26 -11.96 -25.74
CA LEU A 27 -4.97 -11.29 -25.51
C LEU A 27 -3.88 -12.29 -25.15
N ASN A 28 -2.87 -12.41 -25.99
CA ASN A 28 -1.69 -13.24 -25.75
C ASN A 28 -0.50 -12.40 -25.26
N TRP A 29 0.46 -13.06 -24.61
CA TRP A 29 1.66 -12.40 -24.11
C TRP A 29 2.47 -11.70 -25.20
N ASN A 30 2.63 -12.30 -26.37
CA ASN A 30 3.35 -11.72 -27.50
C ASN A 30 2.71 -10.43 -28.05
N GLN A 31 1.41 -10.21 -27.79
CA GLN A 31 0.72 -8.95 -28.13
C GLN A 31 0.97 -7.85 -27.11
N VAL A 32 1.41 -8.22 -25.92
CA VAL A 32 1.74 -7.27 -24.85
C VAL A 32 3.18 -6.78 -24.98
N ALA A 33 4.13 -7.71 -25.09
CA ALA A 33 5.55 -7.43 -25.28
C ALA A 33 6.28 -8.69 -25.78
N PRO A 34 7.48 -8.56 -26.38
CA PRO A 34 8.39 -9.69 -26.62
C PRO A 34 8.74 -10.42 -25.32
N GLN A 35 9.09 -11.70 -25.45
CA GLN A 35 9.43 -12.55 -24.30
C GLN A 35 10.52 -11.90 -23.43
N PRO A 36 10.35 -11.85 -22.09
CA PRO A 36 11.38 -11.36 -21.18
C PRO A 36 12.56 -12.33 -21.13
N GLY A 37 13.73 -11.80 -20.89
CA GLY A 37 14.96 -12.60 -20.92
C GLY A 37 15.95 -12.16 -19.84
N THR A 38 17.14 -11.76 -20.29
CA THR A 38 18.20 -11.27 -19.41
C THR A 38 18.50 -9.83 -19.75
N SER A 39 18.38 -8.96 -18.75
CA SER A 39 18.74 -7.56 -18.91
C SER A 39 20.24 -7.40 -19.15
N GLN A 40 20.63 -6.34 -19.86
CA GLN A 40 22.06 -6.06 -20.11
C GLN A 40 22.83 -5.88 -18.80
N HIS A 41 22.22 -5.26 -17.79
CA HIS A 41 22.82 -5.05 -16.48
C HIS A 41 23.19 -6.35 -15.79
N VAL A 42 22.33 -7.36 -15.86
CA VAL A 42 22.53 -8.68 -15.25
C VAL A 42 23.48 -9.53 -16.10
N ALA A 43 23.35 -9.49 -17.43
CA ALA A 43 24.26 -10.18 -18.35
C ALA A 43 25.72 -9.75 -18.16
N ASP A 44 25.99 -8.46 -18.04
CA ASP A 44 27.32 -7.89 -17.79
C ASP A 44 27.96 -8.37 -16.46
N ARG A 45 27.14 -8.89 -15.54
CA ARG A 45 27.55 -9.38 -14.23
C ARG A 45 27.54 -10.89 -14.09
N GLY A 46 27.22 -11.57 -15.19
CA GLY A 46 27.22 -13.04 -15.26
C GLY A 46 25.97 -13.73 -14.73
N GLY A 47 24.92 -12.98 -14.44
CA GLY A 47 23.60 -13.52 -14.16
C GLY A 47 22.79 -13.78 -15.41
N SER A 48 21.57 -14.28 -15.26
CA SER A 48 20.67 -14.60 -16.38
C SER A 48 19.19 -14.64 -15.95
N ASN A 49 18.29 -14.48 -16.93
CA ASN A 49 16.84 -14.69 -16.83
C ASN A 49 16.18 -13.84 -15.73
N ASP A 50 16.65 -12.62 -15.55
CA ASP A 50 16.14 -11.73 -14.50
C ASP A 50 14.85 -11.00 -14.89
N GLU A 51 14.58 -10.84 -16.17
CA GLU A 51 13.41 -10.09 -16.63
C GLU A 51 12.11 -10.88 -16.48
N MET A 52 11.03 -10.16 -16.21
CA MET A 52 9.66 -10.68 -16.23
C MET A 52 8.66 -9.59 -16.61
N HIS A 53 7.46 -10.01 -16.98
CA HIS A 53 6.33 -9.13 -17.23
C HIS A 53 5.23 -9.38 -16.19
N ILE A 54 4.59 -8.30 -15.78
CA ILE A 54 3.44 -8.34 -14.88
C ILE A 54 2.30 -7.56 -15.51
N VAL A 55 1.12 -8.16 -15.60
CA VAL A 55 -0.09 -7.52 -16.13
C VAL A 55 -1.17 -7.60 -15.06
N VAL A 56 -1.79 -6.46 -14.77
CA VAL A 56 -2.90 -6.35 -13.83
C VAL A 56 -4.20 -6.21 -14.62
N ILE A 57 -5.16 -7.08 -14.34
CA ILE A 57 -6.40 -7.20 -15.13
C ILE A 57 -7.62 -7.09 -14.23
N ASP A 58 -8.58 -6.29 -14.65
CA ASP A 58 -9.93 -6.25 -14.09
C ASP A 58 -10.79 -7.35 -14.71
N VAL A 59 -10.70 -8.55 -14.18
CA VAL A 59 -11.38 -9.74 -14.73
C VAL A 59 -12.89 -9.60 -14.68
N THR A 60 -13.41 -9.02 -13.61
CA THR A 60 -14.86 -8.90 -13.38
C THR A 60 -15.47 -7.59 -13.88
N GLY A 61 -14.65 -6.60 -14.19
CA GLY A 61 -15.12 -5.24 -14.50
C GLY A 61 -15.51 -4.42 -13.27
N GLY A 62 -15.08 -4.86 -12.08
CA GLY A 62 -15.42 -4.16 -10.83
C GLY A 62 -14.76 -2.79 -10.69
N VAL A 63 -13.64 -2.57 -11.36
CA VAL A 63 -12.89 -1.31 -11.34
C VAL A 63 -13.27 -0.41 -12.52
N THR A 64 -13.30 -0.96 -13.73
CA THR A 64 -13.49 -0.20 -14.98
C THR A 64 -14.94 -0.20 -15.47
N GLY A 65 -15.78 -1.09 -14.94
CA GLY A 65 -17.11 -1.37 -15.49
C GLY A 65 -17.11 -2.32 -16.68
N THR A 66 -15.93 -2.74 -17.19
CA THR A 66 -15.79 -3.65 -18.33
C THR A 66 -14.91 -4.82 -17.94
N PRO A 67 -15.43 -6.06 -17.97
CA PRO A 67 -14.64 -7.25 -17.68
C PRO A 67 -13.47 -7.42 -18.64
N ASN A 68 -12.41 -8.08 -18.17
CA ASN A 68 -11.18 -8.36 -18.91
C ASN A 68 -10.48 -7.09 -19.44
N THR A 69 -10.45 -6.05 -18.64
CA THR A 69 -9.72 -4.82 -18.96
C THR A 69 -8.33 -4.84 -18.34
N VAL A 70 -7.29 -4.60 -19.14
CA VAL A 70 -5.93 -4.42 -18.64
C VAL A 70 -5.85 -3.08 -17.91
N LEU A 71 -5.51 -3.11 -16.62
CA LEU A 71 -5.33 -1.93 -15.78
C LEU A 71 -3.91 -1.38 -15.88
N GLU A 72 -2.91 -2.25 -15.70
CA GLU A 72 -1.50 -1.87 -15.69
C GLU A 72 -0.63 -2.95 -16.33
N LYS A 73 0.54 -2.52 -16.83
CA LYS A 73 1.57 -3.40 -17.39
C LYS A 73 2.93 -2.96 -16.85
N PHE A 74 3.64 -3.89 -16.23
CA PHE A 74 5.03 -3.71 -15.81
C PHE A 74 5.88 -4.64 -16.67
N LEU A 75 6.58 -4.06 -17.64
CA LEU A 75 7.31 -4.82 -18.65
C LEU A 75 8.81 -4.77 -18.36
N TYR A 76 9.49 -5.91 -18.58
CA TYR A 76 10.94 -6.06 -18.38
C TYR A 76 11.41 -5.62 -16.98
N VAL A 77 10.58 -5.85 -15.97
CA VAL A 77 10.99 -5.64 -14.57
C VAL A 77 11.92 -6.77 -14.16
N SER A 78 12.91 -6.44 -13.33
CA SER A 78 13.96 -7.38 -12.94
C SER A 78 13.65 -8.07 -11.62
N LYS A 79 13.97 -9.35 -11.53
CA LYS A 79 14.00 -10.13 -10.27
C LYS A 79 15.23 -9.81 -9.42
N ALA A 80 16.28 -9.20 -10.02
CA ALA A 80 17.49 -8.80 -9.32
C ALA A 80 17.25 -7.53 -8.50
N SER A 81 17.59 -7.57 -7.21
CA SER A 81 17.38 -6.45 -6.29
C SER A 81 18.19 -5.21 -6.60
N ASP A 82 19.29 -5.36 -7.33
CA ASP A 82 20.17 -4.29 -7.83
C ASP A 82 20.03 -4.05 -9.35
N GLY A 83 18.98 -4.63 -9.97
CA GLY A 83 18.71 -4.52 -11.41
C GLY A 83 18.51 -3.08 -11.86
N LYS A 84 19.13 -2.70 -12.99
CA LYS A 84 19.05 -1.35 -13.56
C LYS A 84 18.74 -1.37 -15.03
N SER A 85 17.99 -0.36 -15.48
CA SER A 85 17.79 -0.08 -16.90
C SER A 85 19.04 0.46 -17.55
N SER A 86 19.02 0.61 -18.86
CA SER A 86 20.09 1.25 -19.65
C SER A 86 20.37 2.68 -19.23
N GLU A 87 19.36 3.39 -18.71
CA GLU A 87 19.46 4.75 -18.19
C GLU A 87 19.91 4.81 -16.72
N GLY A 88 20.12 3.64 -16.07
CA GLY A 88 20.56 3.54 -14.69
C GLY A 88 19.45 3.58 -13.63
N SER A 89 18.19 3.64 -14.04
CA SER A 89 17.05 3.58 -13.14
C SER A 89 16.89 2.18 -12.56
N LEU A 90 16.48 2.08 -11.30
CA LEU A 90 16.17 0.80 -10.66
C LEU A 90 14.94 0.17 -11.33
N VAL A 91 15.07 -1.09 -11.74
CA VAL A 91 13.99 -1.87 -12.37
C VAL A 91 13.60 -3.10 -11.56
N TYR A 92 14.02 -3.18 -10.31
CA TYR A 92 13.62 -4.23 -9.39
C TYR A 92 12.09 -4.21 -9.20
N TYR A 93 11.43 -5.32 -9.49
CA TYR A 93 9.97 -5.34 -9.64
C TYR A 93 9.18 -4.86 -8.41
N PRO A 94 9.56 -5.17 -7.13
CA PRO A 94 8.85 -4.63 -5.97
C PRO A 94 8.90 -3.11 -5.91
N GLU A 95 10.06 -2.53 -6.19
CA GLU A 95 10.25 -1.08 -6.19
C GLU A 95 9.47 -0.40 -7.33
N VAL A 96 9.45 -1.01 -8.50
CA VAL A 96 8.67 -0.52 -9.63
C VAL A 96 7.19 -0.53 -9.29
N ILE A 97 6.66 -1.64 -8.76
CA ILE A 97 5.26 -1.74 -8.34
C ILE A 97 4.95 -0.70 -7.26
N LEU A 98 5.75 -0.64 -6.20
CA LEU A 98 5.54 0.28 -5.08
C LEU A 98 5.47 1.74 -5.51
N ASN A 99 6.32 2.14 -6.46
CA ASN A 99 6.44 3.53 -6.88
C ASN A 99 5.50 3.93 -8.02
N THR A 100 4.97 2.99 -8.79
CA THR A 100 4.24 3.31 -10.03
C THR A 100 2.83 2.73 -10.11
N SER A 101 2.51 1.66 -9.35
CA SER A 101 1.18 1.07 -9.40
C SER A 101 0.13 1.91 -8.68
N ASN A 102 -1.06 1.96 -9.29
CA ASN A 102 -2.26 2.54 -8.67
C ASN A 102 -3.21 1.48 -8.12
N TYR A 103 -2.98 0.21 -8.43
CA TYR A 103 -3.93 -0.87 -8.14
C TYR A 103 -3.38 -1.94 -7.22
N ILE A 104 -2.06 -2.20 -7.26
CA ILE A 104 -1.45 -3.24 -6.45
C ILE A 104 -0.28 -2.71 -5.62
N TYR A 105 -0.05 -3.33 -4.47
CA TYR A 105 1.06 -3.03 -3.58
C TYR A 105 1.89 -4.28 -3.37
N TRP A 106 3.21 -4.10 -3.38
CA TRP A 106 4.12 -5.14 -2.97
C TRP A 106 4.12 -5.28 -1.44
N CYS A 107 3.99 -6.50 -0.94
CA CYS A 107 4.00 -6.76 0.50
C CYS A 107 5.28 -7.46 0.94
N SER A 108 5.60 -8.62 0.40
CA SER A 108 6.69 -9.45 0.91
C SER A 108 7.10 -10.55 -0.08
N HIS A 109 8.35 -11.00 0.00
CA HIS A 109 8.84 -12.25 -0.59
C HIS A 109 8.71 -13.43 0.38
N ASP A 110 7.82 -13.43 1.27
CA ASP A 110 7.72 -14.51 2.23
C ASP A 110 7.49 -15.83 1.50
N ASN A 111 8.56 -16.63 1.46
CA ASN A 111 8.63 -17.86 0.69
C ASN A 111 7.60 -18.91 1.11
N GLU A 112 6.97 -18.72 2.26
CA GLU A 112 6.08 -19.74 2.82
C GLU A 112 4.60 -19.49 2.52
N LEU A 113 4.17 -18.27 2.16
CA LEU A 113 2.75 -17.95 2.16
C LEU A 113 2.18 -17.43 0.83
N ILE A 114 2.98 -16.80 -0.01
CA ILE A 114 2.45 -16.06 -1.17
C ILE A 114 2.66 -16.80 -2.49
N TRP A 115 3.76 -17.51 -2.62
CA TRP A 115 4.16 -18.16 -3.86
C TRP A 115 3.87 -19.66 -3.88
N ASP A 116 3.59 -20.27 -2.74
CA ASP A 116 3.32 -21.70 -2.61
C ASP A 116 1.82 -22.00 -2.57
N VAL A 117 1.06 -21.45 -3.48
CA VAL A 117 -0.31 -21.91 -3.69
C VAL A 117 -0.27 -23.11 -4.63
N GLY A 118 0.02 -24.27 -4.08
CA GLY A 118 -0.12 -25.51 -4.79
C GLY A 118 1.15 -26.15 -5.33
N SER A 119 2.16 -26.30 -4.50
CA SER A 119 3.34 -27.15 -4.77
C SER A 119 4.19 -26.81 -6.00
N ASN A 120 4.39 -25.54 -6.28
CA ASN A 120 5.30 -25.12 -7.32
C ASN A 120 6.72 -24.90 -6.79
N ALA A 121 7.52 -25.95 -6.82
CA ALA A 121 8.94 -25.90 -6.53
C ALA A 121 9.73 -24.86 -7.36
N LEU A 122 9.17 -24.39 -8.44
CA LEU A 122 9.75 -23.32 -9.27
C LEU A 122 9.87 -21.99 -8.55
N GLU A 123 8.98 -21.70 -7.64
CA GLU A 123 8.94 -20.39 -6.96
C GLU A 123 9.90 -20.36 -5.77
N SER A 124 10.05 -21.47 -5.05
CA SER A 124 11.03 -21.58 -3.99
C SER A 124 12.47 -21.55 -4.49
N ASN A 125 12.71 -21.88 -5.76
CA ASN A 125 14.04 -21.89 -6.39
C ASN A 125 14.28 -20.72 -7.35
N SER A 126 13.33 -19.81 -7.51
CA SER A 126 13.44 -18.73 -8.51
C SER A 126 14.42 -17.62 -8.11
N ASN A 127 14.97 -17.69 -6.90
CA ASN A 127 15.95 -16.72 -6.36
C ASN A 127 15.49 -15.25 -6.43
N PHE A 128 14.19 -14.98 -6.34
CA PHE A 128 13.65 -13.63 -6.31
C PHE A 128 14.38 -12.77 -5.27
N GLY A 129 14.76 -11.56 -5.64
CA GLY A 129 15.53 -10.67 -4.79
C GLY A 129 17.02 -11.00 -4.70
N GLY A 130 17.50 -11.98 -5.44
CA GLY A 130 18.93 -12.19 -5.68
C GLY A 130 19.57 -10.96 -6.34
N ASN A 131 20.88 -10.88 -6.35
CA ASN A 131 21.61 -9.79 -7.02
C ASN A 131 21.84 -10.07 -8.51
N SER A 132 22.41 -9.13 -9.23
CA SER A 132 22.69 -9.21 -10.68
C SER A 132 23.67 -10.32 -11.09
N THR A 133 24.30 -11.05 -10.16
CA THR A 133 25.15 -12.20 -10.49
C THR A 133 24.39 -13.53 -10.45
N THR A 134 23.11 -13.49 -10.11
CA THR A 134 22.25 -14.67 -9.93
C THR A 134 21.79 -15.20 -11.28
N ALA A 135 21.85 -16.51 -11.47
CA ALA A 135 21.13 -17.19 -12.53
C ALA A 135 19.71 -17.46 -12.03
N PHE A 136 18.76 -16.67 -12.52
CA PHE A 136 17.35 -16.84 -12.16
C PHE A 136 16.70 -17.93 -13.02
N ASP A 137 15.72 -18.61 -12.47
CA ASP A 137 14.92 -19.55 -13.25
C ASP A 137 14.00 -18.80 -14.22
N VAL A 138 13.76 -19.40 -15.38
CA VAL A 138 12.78 -18.91 -16.32
C VAL A 138 11.39 -19.19 -15.76
N LEU A 139 10.61 -18.14 -15.56
CA LEU A 139 9.25 -18.26 -15.09
C LEU A 139 8.30 -18.66 -16.22
N GLY A 140 7.43 -19.63 -15.94
CA GLY A 140 6.23 -19.85 -16.72
C GLY A 140 5.16 -18.81 -16.35
N GLU A 141 4.03 -18.87 -17.03
CA GLU A 141 2.88 -18.05 -16.67
C GLU A 141 2.34 -18.44 -15.29
N LYS A 142 2.02 -17.39 -14.54
CA LYS A 142 1.35 -17.50 -13.25
C LYS A 142 0.21 -16.51 -13.18
N GLU A 143 -0.93 -17.00 -12.77
CA GLU A 143 -2.11 -16.19 -12.52
C GLU A 143 -2.41 -16.16 -11.02
N TYR A 144 -2.55 -14.96 -10.48
CA TYR A 144 -2.94 -14.72 -9.10
C TYR A 144 -4.22 -13.91 -9.05
N VAL A 145 -5.26 -14.45 -8.42
CA VAL A 145 -6.53 -13.75 -8.23
C VAL A 145 -6.53 -13.05 -6.88
N LEU A 146 -6.57 -11.73 -6.91
CA LEU A 146 -6.77 -10.92 -5.71
C LEU A 146 -8.27 -10.92 -5.37
N SER A 147 -8.63 -11.45 -4.22
CA SER A 147 -10.00 -11.57 -3.76
C SER A 147 -10.11 -11.41 -2.25
N GLY A 148 -11.34 -11.23 -1.75
CA GLY A 148 -11.59 -11.14 -0.30
C GLY A 148 -11.16 -9.84 0.33
N GLY A 149 -10.83 -8.81 -0.45
CA GLY A 149 -10.62 -7.46 0.07
C GLY A 149 -11.90 -6.94 0.72
N VAL A 150 -11.78 -6.42 1.93
CA VAL A 150 -12.87 -5.79 2.67
C VAL A 150 -12.40 -4.43 3.11
N ASP A 151 -13.22 -3.42 2.85
CA ASP A 151 -12.98 -2.09 3.42
C ASP A 151 -13.15 -2.17 4.94
N ASP A 152 -12.07 -1.97 5.67
CA ASP A 152 -12.12 -1.82 7.11
C ASP A 152 -11.97 -0.34 7.49
N PHE A 153 -13.12 0.29 7.74
CA PHE A 153 -13.18 1.67 8.24
C PHE A 153 -13.17 1.74 9.77
N THR A 154 -13.02 0.61 10.46
CA THR A 154 -12.99 0.51 11.93
C THR A 154 -11.56 0.55 12.44
N LEU A 155 -10.93 1.72 12.31
CA LEU A 155 -9.58 1.94 12.83
C LEU A 155 -9.56 1.81 14.35
N THR A 156 -8.68 0.98 14.86
CA THR A 156 -8.36 0.95 16.28
C THR A 156 -7.57 2.18 16.68
N GLN A 157 -7.64 2.53 17.96
CA GLN A 157 -6.84 3.63 18.51
C GLN A 157 -5.32 3.43 18.27
N GLY A 158 -4.85 2.19 18.37
CA GLY A 158 -3.45 1.86 18.12
C GLY A 158 -3.01 2.18 16.70
N GLU A 159 -3.83 1.85 15.72
CA GLU A 159 -3.56 2.14 14.31
C GLU A 159 -3.56 3.64 14.02
N ILE A 160 -4.50 4.39 14.60
CA ILE A 160 -4.53 5.85 14.48
C ILE A 160 -3.26 6.47 15.07
N ILE A 161 -2.84 6.04 16.26
CA ILE A 161 -1.63 6.51 16.91
C ILE A 161 -0.39 6.17 16.09
N SER A 162 -0.30 4.93 15.56
CA SER A 162 0.79 4.52 14.68
C SER A 162 0.83 5.32 13.38
N GLY A 163 -0.34 5.67 12.82
CA GLY A 163 -0.42 6.54 11.66
C GLY A 163 0.18 7.93 11.91
N TYR A 164 -0.01 8.49 13.11
CA TYR A 164 0.61 9.77 13.47
C TYR A 164 2.14 9.68 13.66
N ASP A 165 2.72 8.51 13.90
CA ASP A 165 4.17 8.36 14.01
C ASP A 165 4.92 8.72 12.72
N PHE A 166 4.26 8.60 11.56
CA PHE A 166 4.84 9.06 10.29
C PHE A 166 5.16 10.56 10.25
N PHE A 167 4.49 11.34 11.12
CA PHE A 167 4.75 12.79 11.24
C PHE A 167 5.75 13.13 12.35
N ALA A 168 6.36 12.15 13.00
CA ALA A 168 7.26 12.40 14.13
C ALA A 168 8.64 12.90 13.70
N ASP A 169 9.11 12.56 12.51
CA ASP A 169 10.39 12.95 11.97
C ASP A 169 10.27 14.24 11.13
N PRO A 170 10.88 15.37 11.58
CA PRO A 170 10.82 16.63 10.84
C PRO A 170 11.62 16.64 9.54
N GLU A 171 12.58 15.74 9.37
CA GLU A 171 13.42 15.69 8.17
C GLU A 171 12.73 14.96 7.02
N THR A 172 11.85 13.99 7.36
CA THR A 172 11.14 13.18 6.37
C THR A 172 9.86 13.86 5.89
N VAL A 173 9.11 14.50 6.79
CA VAL A 173 7.81 15.11 6.48
C VAL A 173 7.74 16.51 7.07
N MET A 174 7.61 17.53 6.23
CA MET A 174 7.40 18.92 6.68
C MET A 174 5.92 19.17 6.96
N VAL A 175 5.59 19.56 8.19
CA VAL A 175 4.24 19.95 8.62
C VAL A 175 4.30 21.16 9.52
N ASP A 176 3.38 22.12 9.33
CA ASP A 176 3.22 23.29 10.19
C ASP A 176 2.17 23.06 11.27
N TYR A 177 1.13 22.30 10.95
CA TYR A 177 -0.02 22.07 11.81
C TYR A 177 -0.39 20.61 11.88
N LEU A 178 -0.62 20.13 13.12
CA LEU A 178 -1.19 18.82 13.39
C LEU A 178 -2.62 19.00 13.89
N ILE A 179 -3.59 18.69 13.08
CA ILE A 179 -5.01 18.87 13.40
C ILE A 179 -5.58 17.55 13.91
N MET A 180 -6.10 17.55 15.13
CA MET A 180 -6.66 16.35 15.76
C MET A 180 -7.88 15.81 14.99
N GLY A 181 -8.74 16.71 14.49
CA GLY A 181 -10.03 16.31 13.95
C GLY A 181 -10.92 15.67 15.00
N GLY A 182 -11.80 14.77 14.60
CA GLY A 182 -12.62 14.01 15.54
C GLY A 182 -11.77 13.18 16.51
N GLY A 183 -12.26 13.02 17.74
CA GLY A 183 -11.64 12.15 18.74
C GLY A 183 -11.80 10.66 18.44
N GLY A 184 -11.62 9.82 19.45
CA GLY A 184 -11.93 8.39 19.38
C GLY A 184 -13.42 8.10 19.63
N ALA A 185 -13.75 6.83 19.79
CA ALA A 185 -15.10 6.40 20.18
C ALA A 185 -15.41 6.73 21.66
N THR A 186 -14.37 6.91 22.45
CA THR A 186 -14.45 7.24 23.88
C THR A 186 -13.55 8.44 24.21
N GLU A 187 -13.85 9.11 25.33
CA GLU A 187 -13.02 10.21 25.84
C GLU A 187 -11.57 9.77 26.11
N THR A 188 -11.38 8.53 26.56
CA THR A 188 -10.04 7.97 26.80
C THR A 188 -9.24 7.88 25.50
N GLU A 189 -9.85 7.44 24.41
CA GLU A 189 -9.23 7.39 23.09
C GLU A 189 -8.96 8.78 22.55
N SER A 190 -9.90 9.71 22.73
CA SER A 190 -9.71 11.12 22.38
C SER A 190 -8.51 11.73 23.10
N LYS A 191 -8.36 11.47 24.41
CA LYS A 191 -7.20 11.91 25.21
C LYS A 191 -5.89 11.27 24.74
N ALA A 192 -5.88 10.00 24.39
CA ALA A 192 -4.68 9.33 23.91
C ALA A 192 -4.22 9.89 22.56
N LYS A 193 -5.15 10.14 21.62
CA LYS A 193 -4.90 10.80 20.36
C LYS A 193 -4.32 12.19 20.55
N ALA A 194 -4.93 13.00 21.42
CA ALA A 194 -4.47 14.33 21.77
C ALA A 194 -3.04 14.32 22.33
N ASN A 195 -2.78 13.44 23.31
CA ASN A 195 -1.44 13.29 23.91
C ASN A 195 -0.38 12.91 22.86
N LYS A 196 -0.73 12.06 21.88
CA LYS A 196 0.18 11.70 20.79
C LYS A 196 0.55 12.92 19.95
N LEU A 197 -0.42 13.71 19.52
CA LEU A 197 -0.19 14.92 18.73
C LEU A 197 0.62 15.97 19.49
N ILE A 198 0.30 16.19 20.78
CA ILE A 198 1.04 17.08 21.66
C ILE A 198 2.49 16.63 21.79
N SER A 199 2.71 15.33 21.98
CA SER A 199 4.06 14.74 22.06
C SER A 199 4.86 14.93 20.78
N ILE A 200 4.25 14.70 19.62
CA ILE A 200 4.90 14.91 18.33
C ILE A 200 5.30 16.39 18.17
N ALA A 201 4.35 17.31 18.37
CA ALA A 201 4.60 18.73 18.24
C ALA A 201 5.68 19.22 19.23
N GLY A 202 5.64 18.75 20.48
CA GLY A 202 6.62 19.09 21.51
C GLY A 202 8.03 18.54 21.25
N ASN A 203 8.14 17.39 20.60
CA ASN A 203 9.43 16.81 20.20
C ASN A 203 10.00 17.48 18.95
N ARG A 204 9.17 17.72 17.96
CA ARG A 204 9.57 18.39 16.69
C ARG A 204 9.92 19.85 16.88
N LYS A 205 9.09 20.60 17.61
CA LYS A 205 9.23 22.05 17.87
C LYS A 205 9.12 22.96 16.63
N ASP A 206 8.76 22.41 15.49
CA ASP A 206 8.57 23.12 14.21
C ASP A 206 7.10 23.17 13.78
N CYS A 207 6.20 22.57 14.54
CA CYS A 207 4.76 22.55 14.27
C CYS A 207 3.94 22.76 15.53
N VAL A 208 2.64 23.01 15.35
CA VAL A 208 1.67 23.22 16.42
C VAL A 208 0.53 22.24 16.30
N ALA A 209 0.15 21.60 17.41
CA ALA A 209 -1.01 20.70 17.47
C ALA A 209 -2.28 21.49 17.82
N PHE A 210 -3.36 21.30 17.06
CA PHE A 210 -4.70 21.80 17.35
C PHE A 210 -5.54 20.67 17.91
N ILE A 211 -5.97 20.84 19.17
CA ILE A 211 -6.66 19.82 19.94
C ILE A 211 -8.06 20.28 20.25
N SER A 212 -9.04 19.48 19.88
CA SER A 212 -10.45 19.70 20.17
C SER A 212 -10.93 18.79 21.31
N PRO A 213 -11.95 19.20 22.07
CA PRO A 213 -12.51 18.36 23.14
C PRO A 213 -13.21 17.12 22.56
N ASP A 214 -13.42 16.12 23.38
CA ASP A 214 -14.24 14.97 22.99
C ASP A 214 -15.65 15.43 22.59
N LYS A 215 -16.21 14.76 21.59
CA LYS A 215 -17.54 15.11 21.07
C LYS A 215 -18.62 15.06 22.16
N GLY A 216 -18.55 14.07 23.05
CA GLY A 216 -19.50 13.90 24.13
C GLY A 216 -19.47 15.01 25.20
N ASN A 217 -18.37 15.78 25.27
CA ASN A 217 -18.24 16.91 26.18
C ASN A 217 -19.09 18.11 25.75
N VAL A 218 -19.45 18.19 24.48
CA VAL A 218 -20.16 19.36 23.91
C VAL A 218 -21.47 18.96 23.25
N VAL A 219 -21.45 17.95 22.38
CA VAL A 219 -22.61 17.58 21.57
C VAL A 219 -23.60 16.77 22.38
N GLY A 220 -24.85 17.25 22.46
CA GLY A 220 -25.91 16.62 23.22
C GLY A 220 -25.99 17.11 24.69
N VAL A 221 -25.07 17.97 25.11
CA VAL A 221 -25.13 18.63 26.43
C VAL A 221 -25.92 19.94 26.28
N SER A 222 -27.07 20.05 26.94
CA SER A 222 -27.99 21.19 26.79
C SER A 222 -27.60 22.40 27.63
N ASP A 223 -26.91 22.18 28.75
CA ASP A 223 -26.49 23.24 29.66
C ASP A 223 -25.09 23.75 29.33
N SER A 224 -24.95 25.04 29.06
CA SER A 224 -23.69 25.67 28.67
C SER A 224 -22.65 25.70 29.80
N SER A 225 -23.10 25.72 31.07
CA SER A 225 -22.18 25.65 32.21
C SER A 225 -21.56 24.27 32.32
N THR A 226 -22.36 23.22 32.09
CA THR A 226 -21.90 21.84 32.07
C THR A 226 -20.96 21.60 30.87
N GLN A 227 -21.27 22.14 29.67
CA GLN A 227 -20.35 22.08 28.54
C GLN A 227 -18.98 22.69 28.87
N THR A 228 -18.99 23.89 29.47
CA THR A 228 -17.76 24.58 29.88
C THR A 228 -16.95 23.74 30.85
N THR A 229 -17.60 23.19 31.87
CA THR A 229 -16.95 22.32 32.87
C THR A 229 -16.33 21.09 32.18
N ASN A 230 -17.08 20.39 31.36
CA ASN A 230 -16.59 19.20 30.64
C ASN A 230 -15.35 19.51 29.78
N ILE A 231 -15.36 20.65 29.08
CA ILE A 231 -14.23 21.09 28.25
C ILE A 231 -13.00 21.39 29.08
N VAL A 232 -13.19 22.13 30.19
CA VAL A 232 -12.11 22.47 31.13
C VAL A 232 -11.53 21.19 31.76
N ASP A 233 -12.39 20.27 32.20
CA ASP A 233 -11.97 19.00 32.79
C ASP A 233 -11.19 18.14 31.77
N PHE A 234 -11.63 18.10 30.51
CA PHE A 234 -10.92 17.41 29.46
C PHE A 234 -9.51 17.99 29.28
N PHE A 235 -9.38 19.29 29.10
CA PHE A 235 -8.10 19.94 28.86
C PHE A 235 -7.18 20.00 30.06
N SER A 236 -7.72 20.02 31.27
CA SER A 236 -6.94 19.99 32.52
C SER A 236 -6.11 18.73 32.71
N THR A 237 -6.43 17.68 31.95
CA THR A 237 -5.69 16.40 31.97
C THR A 237 -4.36 16.44 31.19
N PHE A 238 -4.14 17.46 30.33
CA PHE A 238 -2.92 17.57 29.53
C PHE A 238 -1.87 18.44 30.24
N ALA A 239 -0.60 18.09 30.01
CA ALA A 239 0.50 18.91 30.46
C ALA A 239 0.53 20.25 29.72
N SER A 240 0.87 21.33 30.41
CA SER A 240 1.04 22.65 29.80
C SER A 240 2.17 22.62 28.77
N THR A 241 1.92 23.13 27.57
CA THR A 241 2.88 23.21 26.48
C THR A 241 2.64 24.44 25.63
N SER A 242 3.69 24.97 24.98
CA SER A 242 3.59 26.02 23.99
C SER A 242 3.40 25.49 22.56
N TYR A 243 3.34 24.18 22.38
CA TYR A 243 3.20 23.52 21.07
C TYR A 243 1.81 22.97 20.80
N ALA A 244 0.83 23.30 21.63
CA ALA A 244 -0.57 22.92 21.41
C ALA A 244 -1.52 24.09 21.63
N VAL A 245 -2.54 24.16 20.82
CA VAL A 245 -3.68 25.06 20.91
C VAL A 245 -4.91 24.24 21.21
N PHE A 246 -5.67 24.63 22.23
CA PHE A 246 -6.93 23.99 22.60
C PHE A 246 -8.09 24.85 22.13
N ASP A 247 -8.97 24.28 21.32
CA ASP A 247 -10.23 24.92 20.94
C ASP A 247 -11.41 24.37 21.74
N SER A 248 -12.53 25.08 21.73
CA SER A 248 -13.70 24.69 22.53
C SER A 248 -14.88 24.23 21.70
N GLY A 249 -14.73 24.16 20.39
CA GLY A 249 -15.89 24.15 19.52
C GLY A 249 -16.15 22.90 18.70
N TRP A 250 -17.37 22.40 18.80
CA TRP A 250 -17.96 21.52 17.79
C TRP A 250 -19.02 22.30 17.02
N LYS A 251 -18.94 22.29 15.69
CA LYS A 251 -19.85 22.98 14.78
C LYS A 251 -20.71 22.01 13.99
N TYR A 252 -21.98 22.30 13.87
CA TYR A 252 -22.91 21.52 13.05
C TYR A 252 -22.98 22.14 11.67
N LEU A 253 -22.34 21.52 10.69
CA LEU A 253 -22.23 22.04 9.32
C LEU A 253 -22.82 21.06 8.32
N TYR A 254 -23.34 21.64 7.20
CA TYR A 254 -23.79 20.84 6.07
C TYR A 254 -22.63 20.40 5.20
N ASP A 255 -22.46 19.08 5.11
CA ASP A 255 -21.51 18.45 4.20
C ASP A 255 -22.16 18.27 2.83
N ARG A 256 -21.85 19.17 1.91
CA ARG A 256 -22.41 19.17 0.55
C ARG A 256 -22.00 17.98 -0.31
N PHE A 257 -20.91 17.30 0.02
CA PHE A 257 -20.43 16.13 -0.73
C PHE A 257 -21.16 14.85 -0.34
N ALA A 258 -21.49 14.74 0.95
CA ALA A 258 -22.23 13.59 1.48
C ALA A 258 -23.74 13.88 1.64
N ASP A 259 -24.21 15.08 1.24
CA ASP A 259 -25.60 15.55 1.33
C ASP A 259 -26.20 15.35 2.73
N LYS A 260 -25.44 15.72 3.77
CA LYS A 260 -25.88 15.58 5.15
C LYS A 260 -25.20 16.54 6.10
N TYR A 261 -25.88 16.84 7.21
CA TYR A 261 -25.28 17.60 8.29
C TYR A 261 -24.36 16.73 9.14
N ARG A 262 -23.21 17.27 9.52
CA ARG A 262 -22.23 16.63 10.39
C ARG A 262 -21.73 17.58 11.46
N TRP A 263 -21.39 17.02 12.62
CA TRP A 263 -20.60 17.72 13.63
C TRP A 263 -19.12 17.64 13.27
N ILE A 264 -18.47 18.80 13.28
CA ILE A 264 -17.04 18.95 13.00
C ILE A 264 -16.42 19.68 14.20
N PRO A 265 -15.31 19.19 14.75
CA PRO A 265 -14.59 19.88 15.83
C PRO A 265 -13.92 21.15 15.34
#